data_ffce9409505b4ea94127bcb9cea405fa
#
_entry.id   ffce9409505b4ea94127bcb9cea405fa
#
_cell.length_a   1.000
_cell.length_b   1.000
_cell.length_c   1.000
_cell.angle_alpha   90.00
_cell.angle_beta   90.00
_cell.angle_gamma   90.00
#
_symmetry.space_group_name_H-M   'P 1'
#
loop_
_entity.id
_entity.type
_entity.pdbx_description
1 polymer ?
#
loop_
_entity_poly.entity_id
_entity_poly.type
_entity_poly.pdbx_seq_one_letter_code
_entity_poly.pdbx_strand_id
1 'polypeptide(L)'
;VGTTDAAPLVFRAGNQQVFRLEGQASGLRIIAGRNNAIDVGSTNSAILGGRENTIGALAHESAIAGGLQNSIGSDQRSAFIGGGARNDILADNQHAFIGGGRDNRIGTNVVISLVVGGGENKIGNNVDGGLMIGGFRNDILGSSNPNRREIAPILIGGSDNEIGRESNWAIILGGDNNRIGTNSASAIVAGGTNNLVADNCGFSFAAGRRARVNHPGCFVWADSQNASYATAGDNTFNVRAEGGIHANADTSMFFGSTTRQMLNLWSDRYGIGVQSSTFYCRTDSSGSFSWFRGGEHSNSANTPGTGGVEMMRLTSGGLRVNGTFVSASDRNAKENFTPVDTASVLERVASMPITEWNYKDDPGTRHVGPMAQDFREAFPVGEDDKHIAMVDADGVALAAIQGLNRKVEAQAAELKSRDVRIEKLESELAELRNLVRQVAGRQAGGRP
;
A
#
# COMPACT_ATOMS: atom_id res chain seq x y z
N VAL A 1 3.27 -64.36 43.75
CA VAL A 1 4.18 -64.77 42.70
C VAL A 1 5.25 -63.68 42.57
N GLY A 2 6.50 -64.03 42.77
CA GLY A 2 7.62 -63.13 42.69
C GLY A 2 8.92 -63.88 42.73
N THR A 3 10.01 -63.25 42.33
CA THR A 3 11.36 -63.77 42.51
C THR A 3 12.04 -62.99 43.63
N THR A 4 12.82 -63.69 44.47
CA THR A 4 13.59 -63.08 45.57
C THR A 4 15.05 -62.82 45.18
N ASP A 5 15.40 -63.15 43.95
CA ASP A 5 16.69 -62.97 43.31
C ASP A 5 16.58 -61.95 42.16
N ALA A 6 17.71 -61.63 41.54
CA ALA A 6 17.76 -60.73 40.39
C ALA A 6 17.27 -61.38 39.08
N ALA A 7 16.67 -62.57 39.13
CA ALA A 7 16.16 -63.24 37.92
C ALA A 7 14.85 -62.62 37.43
N PRO A 8 14.66 -62.38 36.13
CA PRO A 8 13.42 -61.80 35.59
C PRO A 8 12.24 -62.74 35.75
N LEU A 9 11.06 -62.16 36.09
CA LEU A 9 9.79 -62.88 36.01
C LEU A 9 9.30 -62.89 34.57
N VAL A 10 9.19 -64.08 33.96
CA VAL A 10 8.85 -64.25 32.56
C VAL A 10 7.58 -65.05 32.39
N PHE A 11 6.56 -64.45 31.74
CA PHE A 11 5.34 -65.18 31.32
C PHE A 11 5.48 -65.59 29.86
N ARG A 12 5.10 -66.84 29.57
CA ARG A 12 5.17 -67.45 28.25
C ARG A 12 3.85 -68.01 27.80
N ALA A 13 3.54 -67.91 26.52
CA ALA A 13 2.43 -68.56 25.87
C ALA A 13 2.93 -69.21 24.59
N GLY A 14 2.61 -70.53 24.37
CA GLY A 14 3.13 -71.26 23.21
C GLY A 14 4.66 -71.24 23.06
N ASN A 15 5.37 -71.33 24.18
CA ASN A 15 6.84 -71.25 24.30
C ASN A 15 7.45 -69.89 23.87
N GLN A 16 6.62 -68.86 23.59
CA GLN A 16 7.09 -67.50 23.31
C GLN A 16 6.92 -66.60 24.55
N GLN A 17 7.90 -65.72 24.79
CA GLN A 17 7.79 -64.69 25.83
C GLN A 17 6.70 -63.70 25.45
N VAL A 18 5.73 -63.49 26.34
CA VAL A 18 4.64 -62.53 26.17
C VAL A 18 4.73 -61.34 27.12
N PHE A 19 5.41 -61.58 28.29
CA PHE A 19 5.61 -60.52 29.30
C PHE A 19 6.87 -60.86 30.11
N ARG A 20 7.66 -59.81 30.42
CA ARG A 20 8.88 -59.94 31.24
C ARG A 20 8.98 -58.76 32.19
N LEU A 21 9.23 -59.03 33.43
CA LEU A 21 9.47 -58.08 34.49
C LEU A 21 10.87 -58.25 35.00
N GLU A 22 11.72 -57.24 34.92
CA GLU A 22 13.08 -57.23 35.36
C GLU A 22 13.25 -56.21 36.49
N GLY A 23 13.56 -56.69 37.68
CA GLY A 23 14.00 -55.90 38.83
C GLY A 23 15.53 -55.73 38.74
N GLN A 24 15.98 -54.52 38.91
CA GLN A 24 17.39 -54.17 39.05
C GLN A 24 17.59 -53.27 40.25
N ALA A 25 18.79 -53.23 40.82
CA ALA A 25 19.06 -52.34 41.97
C ALA A 25 18.77 -50.87 41.69
N SER A 26 18.78 -50.48 40.42
CA SER A 26 18.54 -49.12 39.95
C SER A 26 17.11 -48.82 39.43
N GLY A 27 16.21 -49.84 39.39
CA GLY A 27 14.84 -49.65 38.90
C GLY A 27 14.22 -50.85 38.20
N LEU A 28 13.01 -50.67 37.67
CA LEU A 28 12.18 -51.71 37.07
C LEU A 28 12.14 -51.57 35.57
N ARG A 29 12.19 -52.68 34.81
CA ARG A 29 11.90 -52.75 33.37
C ARG A 29 10.69 -53.66 33.12
N ILE A 30 9.81 -53.22 32.24
CA ILE A 30 8.62 -53.99 31.80
C ILE A 30 8.72 -54.20 30.29
N ILE A 31 8.70 -55.46 29.86
CA ILE A 31 8.77 -55.81 28.44
C ILE A 31 7.61 -56.76 28.11
N ALA A 32 6.62 -56.27 27.40
CA ALA A 32 5.49 -57.08 26.90
C ALA A 32 5.50 -57.10 25.35
N GLY A 33 4.85 -58.11 24.77
CA GLY A 33 4.74 -58.27 23.32
C GLY A 33 5.88 -59.15 22.71
N ARG A 34 6.08 -59.03 21.40
CA ARG A 34 6.97 -59.90 20.64
C ARG A 34 8.23 -59.17 20.15
N ASN A 35 9.39 -59.71 20.38
CA ASN A 35 10.70 -59.19 19.93
C ASN A 35 10.94 -57.73 20.38
N ASN A 36 10.37 -57.31 21.47
CA ASN A 36 10.61 -56.01 22.09
C ASN A 36 11.86 -56.08 22.96
N ALA A 37 12.67 -55.01 23.01
CA ALA A 37 13.89 -54.96 23.78
C ALA A 37 14.07 -53.66 24.56
N ILE A 38 14.53 -53.72 25.80
CA ILE A 38 15.04 -52.60 26.58
C ILE A 38 16.49 -52.92 26.93
N ASP A 39 17.40 -52.03 26.46
CA ASP A 39 18.80 -52.24 26.67
C ASP A 39 19.27 -52.03 28.13
N VAL A 40 20.47 -52.47 28.41
CA VAL A 40 21.07 -52.39 29.75
C VAL A 40 21.25 -50.95 30.22
N GLY A 41 21.12 -50.74 31.52
CA GLY A 41 21.27 -49.42 32.14
C GLY A 41 20.02 -48.56 32.08
N SER A 42 19.02 -48.90 31.29
CA SER A 42 17.73 -48.19 31.27
C SER A 42 16.90 -48.56 32.48
N THR A 43 16.49 -47.58 33.31
CA THR A 43 15.78 -47.81 34.55
C THR A 43 14.37 -47.19 34.50
N ASN A 44 13.43 -47.85 35.18
CA ASN A 44 12.01 -47.40 35.21
C ASN A 44 11.40 -47.26 33.80
N SER A 45 11.77 -48.12 32.88
CA SER A 45 11.35 -48.04 31.48
C SER A 45 10.46 -49.22 31.08
N ALA A 46 9.52 -48.97 30.16
CA ALA A 46 8.52 -49.94 29.80
C ALA A 46 8.20 -50.01 28.31
N ILE A 47 8.02 -51.25 27.81
CA ILE A 47 7.35 -51.52 26.54
C ILE A 47 6.10 -52.36 26.88
N LEU A 48 4.93 -51.80 26.70
CA LEU A 48 3.69 -52.39 27.17
C LEU A 48 3.02 -53.32 26.15
N GLY A 49 3.57 -53.42 24.94
CA GLY A 49 3.05 -54.33 23.92
C GLY A 49 3.70 -54.15 22.54
N GLY A 50 3.07 -54.75 21.52
CA GLY A 50 3.50 -54.58 20.13
C GLY A 50 4.62 -55.54 19.75
N ARG A 51 5.34 -55.17 18.67
CA ARG A 51 6.38 -56.00 18.06
C ARG A 51 7.59 -55.17 17.61
N GLU A 52 8.78 -55.68 17.92
CA GLU A 52 10.03 -55.12 17.44
C GLU A 52 10.28 -53.65 17.89
N ASN A 53 9.69 -53.26 19.07
CA ASN A 53 9.93 -51.96 19.65
C ASN A 53 11.22 -52.02 20.51
N THR A 54 11.97 -50.93 20.54
CA THR A 54 13.24 -50.86 21.27
C THR A 54 13.39 -49.61 22.13
N ILE A 55 13.97 -49.77 23.31
CA ILE A 55 14.42 -48.68 24.17
C ILE A 55 15.93 -48.90 24.38
N GLY A 56 16.74 -47.94 23.91
CA GLY A 56 18.21 -48.00 23.96
C GLY A 56 18.80 -47.88 25.36
N ALA A 57 20.10 -47.95 25.46
CA ALA A 57 20.84 -47.92 26.72
C ALA A 57 20.70 -46.56 27.43
N LEU A 58 20.71 -46.59 28.79
CA LEU A 58 20.61 -45.38 29.63
C LEU A 58 19.36 -44.50 29.33
N ALA A 59 18.33 -45.10 28.77
CA ALA A 59 17.03 -44.42 28.56
C ALA A 59 16.13 -44.59 29.79
N HIS A 60 16.27 -43.65 30.73
CA HIS A 60 15.57 -43.68 31.99
C HIS A 60 14.12 -43.16 31.89
N GLU A 61 13.19 -43.75 32.67
CA GLU A 61 11.79 -43.28 32.76
C GLU A 61 11.09 -43.20 31.39
N SER A 62 11.54 -43.99 30.44
CA SER A 62 11.08 -43.97 29.06
C SER A 62 10.07 -45.07 28.77
N ALA A 63 9.08 -44.81 27.91
CA ALA A 63 8.08 -45.82 27.61
C ALA A 63 7.61 -45.83 26.17
N ILE A 64 7.32 -47.06 25.65
CA ILE A 64 6.60 -47.31 24.42
C ILE A 64 5.33 -48.07 24.77
N ALA A 65 4.12 -47.47 24.51
CA ALA A 65 2.88 -48.11 24.82
C ALA A 65 2.59 -49.36 23.94
N GLY A 66 3.14 -49.36 22.71
CA GLY A 66 3.01 -50.47 21.79
C GLY A 66 3.33 -50.14 20.33
N GLY A 67 2.76 -50.91 19.40
CA GLY A 67 2.93 -50.67 17.97
C GLY A 67 4.01 -51.55 17.35
N LEU A 68 4.55 -51.09 16.22
CA LEU A 68 5.50 -51.83 15.37
C LEU A 68 6.78 -51.02 15.14
N GLN A 69 7.94 -51.57 15.52
CA GLN A 69 9.24 -51.02 15.22
C GLN A 69 9.44 -49.55 15.64
N ASN A 70 8.81 -49.15 16.78
CA ASN A 70 9.09 -47.86 17.37
C ASN A 70 10.38 -47.91 18.19
N SER A 71 11.16 -46.85 18.18
CA SER A 71 12.47 -46.78 18.81
C SER A 71 12.64 -45.54 19.68
N ILE A 72 13.14 -45.73 20.87
CA ILE A 72 13.67 -44.71 21.77
C ILE A 72 15.19 -44.96 21.88
N GLY A 73 16.01 -44.00 21.45
CA GLY A 73 17.46 -44.08 21.44
C GLY A 73 18.08 -44.11 22.85
N SER A 74 19.39 -44.07 22.93
CA SER A 74 20.14 -44.04 24.20
C SER A 74 20.13 -42.66 24.87
N ASP A 75 20.55 -42.63 26.13
CA ASP A 75 20.74 -41.41 26.92
C ASP A 75 19.50 -40.51 26.96
N GLN A 76 18.34 -41.17 27.19
CA GLN A 76 17.05 -40.48 27.28
C GLN A 76 16.65 -40.17 28.70
N ARG A 77 15.86 -39.09 28.87
CA ARG A 77 15.19 -38.85 30.13
C ARG A 77 13.72 -38.58 29.85
N SER A 78 12.84 -39.51 30.35
CA SER A 78 11.38 -39.42 30.25
C SER A 78 10.85 -39.29 28.79
N ALA A 79 11.40 -40.06 27.85
CA ALA A 79 10.90 -40.12 26.48
C ALA A 79 9.69 -41.04 26.35
N PHE A 80 8.71 -40.69 25.51
CA PHE A 80 7.50 -41.47 25.35
C PHE A 80 7.07 -41.61 23.88
N ILE A 81 6.73 -42.87 23.48
CA ILE A 81 6.05 -43.14 22.21
C ILE A 81 4.72 -43.83 22.53
N GLY A 82 3.59 -43.19 22.17
CA GLY A 82 2.23 -43.71 22.44
C GLY A 82 1.86 -44.93 21.57
N GLY A 83 2.56 -45.15 20.46
CA GLY A 83 2.32 -46.30 19.58
C GLY A 83 2.57 -45.98 18.10
N GLY A 84 1.85 -46.70 17.21
CA GLY A 84 2.03 -46.51 15.75
C GLY A 84 3.12 -47.40 15.16
N ALA A 85 3.74 -46.96 14.10
CA ALA A 85 4.76 -47.74 13.42
C ALA A 85 5.97 -46.91 13.01
N ARG A 86 7.17 -47.40 13.29
CA ARG A 86 8.47 -46.84 12.92
C ARG A 86 8.64 -45.38 13.36
N ASN A 87 8.09 -45.03 14.54
CA ASN A 87 8.36 -43.74 15.17
C ASN A 87 9.68 -43.82 15.94
N ASP A 88 10.51 -42.76 15.82
CA ASP A 88 11.89 -42.79 16.30
C ASP A 88 12.22 -41.51 17.11
N ILE A 89 12.60 -41.71 18.37
CA ILE A 89 13.22 -40.66 19.19
C ILE A 89 14.69 -40.97 19.28
N LEU A 90 15.57 -40.16 18.67
CA LEU A 90 17.01 -40.39 18.65
C LEU A 90 17.63 -40.18 20.06
N ALA A 91 18.96 -40.27 20.16
CA ALA A 91 19.69 -40.16 21.41
C ALA A 91 19.69 -38.76 22.06
N ASP A 92 20.11 -38.70 23.33
CA ASP A 92 20.39 -37.45 24.09
C ASP A 92 19.21 -36.50 24.25
N ASN A 93 17.98 -37.00 24.42
CA ASN A 93 16.82 -36.15 24.54
C ASN A 93 16.28 -36.11 25.98
N GLN A 94 15.56 -35.03 26.31
CA GLN A 94 14.83 -34.86 27.57
C GLN A 94 13.37 -34.55 27.28
N HIS A 95 12.44 -35.32 27.87
CA HIS A 95 11.00 -35.12 27.72
C HIS A 95 10.49 -35.10 26.28
N ALA A 96 11.07 -35.92 25.40
CA ALA A 96 10.63 -36.04 24.02
C ALA A 96 9.38 -36.92 23.93
N PHE A 97 8.40 -36.50 23.13
CA PHE A 97 7.12 -37.19 23.03
C PHE A 97 6.67 -37.40 21.60
N ILE A 98 6.36 -38.64 21.20
CA ILE A 98 5.62 -38.96 19.98
C ILE A 98 4.31 -39.62 20.37
N GLY A 99 3.16 -39.00 20.12
CA GLY A 99 1.84 -39.53 20.43
C GLY A 99 1.47 -40.79 19.66
N GLY A 100 2.00 -40.90 18.42
CA GLY A 100 1.75 -42.06 17.53
C GLY A 100 1.97 -41.70 16.06
N GLY A 101 1.27 -42.45 15.18
CA GLY A 101 1.41 -42.24 13.73
C GLY A 101 2.44 -43.16 13.10
N ARG A 102 3.03 -42.74 11.98
CA ARG A 102 3.97 -43.56 11.24
C ARG A 102 5.18 -42.76 10.77
N ASP A 103 6.36 -43.31 10.92
CA ASP A 103 7.63 -42.76 10.43
C ASP A 103 7.93 -41.34 10.98
N ASN A 104 7.38 -40.97 12.15
CA ASN A 104 7.69 -39.69 12.79
C ASN A 104 9.02 -39.77 13.54
N ARG A 105 9.79 -38.66 13.54
CA ARG A 105 11.12 -38.65 14.13
C ARG A 105 11.39 -37.39 14.95
N ILE A 106 11.99 -37.57 16.12
CA ILE A 106 12.62 -36.54 16.93
C ILE A 106 14.13 -36.73 16.91
N GLY A 107 14.89 -35.71 16.56
CA GLY A 107 16.36 -35.75 16.43
C GLY A 107 17.09 -35.89 17.74
N THR A 108 18.38 -35.61 17.75
CA THR A 108 19.26 -35.67 18.92
C THR A 108 19.33 -34.33 19.65
N ASN A 109 19.68 -34.40 20.96
CA ASN A 109 19.88 -33.22 21.80
C ASN A 109 18.63 -32.27 21.80
N VAL A 110 17.45 -32.86 21.96
CA VAL A 110 16.15 -32.16 21.92
C VAL A 110 15.59 -32.12 23.33
N VAL A 111 15.02 -30.97 23.72
CA VAL A 111 14.40 -30.78 25.05
C VAL A 111 12.95 -30.38 24.88
N ILE A 112 12.05 -31.08 25.60
CA ILE A 112 10.60 -30.80 25.67
C ILE A 112 9.97 -30.65 24.26
N SER A 113 10.29 -31.55 23.33
CA SER A 113 9.70 -31.50 22.00
C SER A 113 8.62 -32.56 21.79
N LEU A 114 7.60 -32.18 21.00
CA LEU A 114 6.38 -32.92 20.88
C LEU A 114 5.96 -33.12 19.42
N VAL A 115 5.79 -34.38 19.00
CA VAL A 115 5.09 -34.77 17.77
C VAL A 115 3.79 -35.47 18.16
N VAL A 116 2.65 -34.85 17.94
CA VAL A 116 1.36 -35.43 18.40
C VAL A 116 0.95 -36.65 17.55
N GLY A 117 1.28 -36.66 16.26
CA GLY A 117 0.99 -37.79 15.37
C GLY A 117 1.25 -37.46 13.89
N GLY A 118 0.48 -38.09 13.00
CA GLY A 118 0.65 -37.93 11.57
C GLY A 118 1.68 -38.90 10.96
N GLY A 119 2.30 -38.56 9.85
CA GLY A 119 3.25 -39.43 9.16
C GLY A 119 4.45 -38.69 8.60
N GLU A 120 5.62 -39.31 8.71
CA GLU A 120 6.87 -38.81 8.14
C GLU A 120 7.25 -37.39 8.62
N ASN A 121 6.74 -36.97 9.79
CA ASN A 121 7.04 -35.68 10.39
C ASN A 121 8.36 -35.73 11.16
N LYS A 122 9.13 -34.64 11.12
CA LYS A 122 10.46 -34.63 11.72
C LYS A 122 10.75 -33.34 12.50
N ILE A 123 11.19 -33.49 13.73
CA ILE A 123 11.88 -32.45 14.49
C ILE A 123 13.38 -32.79 14.44
N GLY A 124 14.18 -31.87 13.92
CA GLY A 124 15.63 -32.02 13.76
C GLY A 124 16.38 -31.98 15.07
N ASN A 125 17.70 -31.87 14.98
CA ASN A 125 18.58 -31.88 16.16
C ASN A 125 18.64 -30.49 16.83
N ASN A 126 18.98 -30.47 18.11
CA ASN A 126 19.21 -29.24 18.89
C ASN A 126 17.97 -28.32 18.91
N VAL A 127 16.80 -28.89 19.12
CA VAL A 127 15.53 -28.12 19.27
C VAL A 127 15.10 -28.13 20.72
N ASP A 128 14.65 -26.98 21.22
CA ASP A 128 14.08 -26.81 22.54
C ASP A 128 12.64 -26.30 22.45
N GLY A 129 11.68 -27.05 22.97
CA GLY A 129 10.26 -26.70 22.91
C GLY A 129 9.61 -26.84 21.54
N GLY A 130 10.16 -27.63 20.63
CA GLY A 130 9.58 -27.84 19.30
C GLY A 130 8.22 -28.54 19.36
N LEU A 131 7.22 -27.99 18.69
CA LEU A 131 5.86 -28.53 18.65
C LEU A 131 5.43 -28.81 17.21
N MET A 132 5.06 -30.09 16.95
CA MET A 132 4.48 -30.52 15.69
C MET A 132 3.17 -31.26 15.90
N ILE A 133 2.08 -30.76 15.33
CA ILE A 133 0.75 -31.34 15.52
C ILE A 133 0.25 -31.93 14.21
N GLY A 134 0.46 -33.21 14.01
CA GLY A 134 -0.08 -33.97 12.88
C GLY A 134 0.52 -33.59 11.52
N GLY A 135 -0.20 -33.94 10.45
CA GLY A 135 0.20 -33.68 9.09
C GLY A 135 1.10 -34.76 8.50
N PHE A 136 1.69 -34.46 7.34
CA PHE A 136 2.50 -35.40 6.57
C PHE A 136 3.75 -34.73 5.99
N ARG A 137 4.93 -35.33 6.18
CA ARG A 137 6.22 -34.85 5.68
C ARG A 137 6.55 -33.40 6.08
N ASN A 138 6.18 -33.01 7.29
CA ASN A 138 6.54 -31.72 7.82
C ASN A 138 7.90 -31.78 8.54
N ASP A 139 8.74 -30.74 8.39
CA ASP A 139 10.09 -30.73 8.95
C ASP A 139 10.39 -29.43 9.73
N ILE A 140 10.90 -29.58 10.93
CA ILE A 140 11.56 -28.53 11.71
C ILE A 140 13.05 -28.89 11.71
N LEU A 141 13.89 -28.15 10.98
CA LEU A 141 15.27 -28.55 10.73
C LEU A 141 16.20 -28.49 11.95
N GLY A 142 15.89 -27.66 12.94
CA GLY A 142 16.70 -27.48 14.14
C GLY A 142 18.06 -26.79 13.88
N SER A 143 18.86 -26.58 14.91
CA SER A 143 20.17 -25.93 14.77
C SER A 143 21.24 -26.89 14.24
N SER A 144 22.09 -26.37 13.35
CA SER A 144 23.30 -27.11 12.90
C SER A 144 24.45 -27.07 13.92
N ASN A 145 24.39 -26.11 14.86
CA ASN A 145 25.41 -25.97 15.91
C ASN A 145 24.93 -26.67 17.19
N PRO A 146 25.67 -27.69 17.72
CA PRO A 146 25.24 -28.41 18.91
C PRO A 146 25.23 -27.55 20.18
N ASN A 147 25.90 -26.41 20.18
CA ASN A 147 25.93 -25.45 21.28
C ASN A 147 24.86 -24.39 21.20
N ARG A 148 24.05 -24.36 20.13
CA ARG A 148 22.90 -23.47 19.95
C ARG A 148 21.64 -24.32 19.76
N ARG A 149 20.58 -23.94 20.41
CA ARG A 149 19.29 -24.59 20.27
C ARG A 149 18.34 -23.69 19.49
N GLU A 150 17.53 -24.28 18.67
CA GLU A 150 16.34 -23.64 18.12
C GLU A 150 15.24 -23.64 19.16
N ILE A 151 14.65 -22.50 19.44
CA ILE A 151 13.73 -22.32 20.55
C ILE A 151 12.29 -22.24 20.04
N ALA A 152 11.43 -23.14 20.53
CA ALA A 152 9.99 -23.15 20.38
C ALA A 152 9.43 -22.94 18.96
N PRO A 153 9.96 -23.59 17.91
CA PRO A 153 9.31 -23.59 16.60
C PRO A 153 8.01 -24.40 16.67
N ILE A 154 6.97 -23.93 15.96
CA ILE A 154 5.64 -24.55 15.94
C ILE A 154 5.20 -24.84 14.51
N LEU A 155 4.81 -26.10 14.23
CA LEU A 155 4.24 -26.52 12.97
C LEU A 155 2.95 -27.30 13.19
N ILE A 156 1.83 -26.80 12.64
CA ILE A 156 0.51 -27.40 12.90
C ILE A 156 -0.08 -27.95 11.60
N GLY A 157 0.00 -29.26 11.42
CA GLY A 157 -0.64 -29.97 10.32
C GLY A 157 -0.16 -29.63 8.92
N GLY A 158 -0.97 -29.99 7.93
CA GLY A 158 -0.63 -29.78 6.51
C GLY A 158 0.36 -30.80 5.98
N SER A 159 0.93 -30.52 4.82
CA SER A 159 1.92 -31.39 4.18
C SER A 159 3.11 -30.60 3.63
N ASP A 160 4.26 -31.23 3.64
CA ASP A 160 5.49 -30.73 3.05
C ASP A 160 5.90 -29.33 3.53
N ASN A 161 5.56 -28.96 4.76
CA ASN A 161 5.91 -27.67 5.34
C ASN A 161 7.26 -27.77 6.07
N GLU A 162 8.08 -26.69 5.97
CA GLU A 162 9.42 -26.67 6.53
C GLU A 162 9.68 -25.40 7.36
N ILE A 163 10.19 -25.57 8.57
CA ILE A 163 10.81 -24.49 9.34
C ILE A 163 12.34 -24.70 9.28
N GLY A 164 13.01 -23.71 8.71
CA GLY A 164 14.45 -23.68 8.54
C GLY A 164 15.23 -23.56 9.85
N ARG A 165 16.53 -23.73 9.79
CA ARG A 165 17.42 -23.71 10.95
C ARG A 165 17.46 -22.31 11.60
N GLU A 166 17.68 -22.32 12.93
CA GLU A 166 17.88 -21.08 13.70
C GLU A 166 16.73 -20.08 13.60
N SER A 167 15.52 -20.56 13.29
CA SER A 167 14.30 -19.78 13.15
C SER A 167 13.45 -19.84 14.43
N ASN A 168 14.00 -19.30 15.52
CA ASN A 168 13.39 -19.34 16.84
C ASN A 168 11.97 -18.71 16.81
N TRP A 169 11.02 -19.35 17.52
CA TRP A 169 9.63 -18.93 17.60
C TRP A 169 8.92 -18.80 16.24
N ALA A 170 9.47 -19.44 15.21
CA ALA A 170 8.81 -19.49 13.92
C ALA A 170 7.57 -20.37 13.95
N ILE A 171 6.53 -20.00 13.22
CA ILE A 171 5.23 -20.69 13.25
C ILE A 171 4.74 -20.93 11.82
N ILE A 172 4.36 -22.20 11.52
CA ILE A 172 3.56 -22.56 10.35
C ILE A 172 2.25 -23.18 10.83
N LEU A 173 1.11 -22.55 10.48
CA LEU A 173 -0.22 -23.02 10.88
C LEU A 173 -0.85 -24.01 9.87
N GLY A 174 -0.01 -24.75 9.13
CA GLY A 174 -0.45 -25.76 8.17
C GLY A 174 -0.42 -25.30 6.71
N GLY A 175 -1.26 -25.95 5.89
CA GLY A 175 -1.25 -25.74 4.45
C GLY A 175 -0.30 -26.70 3.73
N ASP A 176 0.11 -26.38 2.51
CA ASP A 176 0.88 -27.27 1.66
C ASP A 176 2.14 -26.56 1.12
N ASN A 177 3.28 -27.21 1.29
CA ASN A 177 4.57 -26.76 0.77
C ASN A 177 4.92 -25.30 1.16
N ASN A 178 4.68 -24.95 2.44
CA ASN A 178 5.06 -23.66 3.00
C ASN A 178 6.43 -23.76 3.66
N ARG A 179 7.22 -22.69 3.56
CA ARG A 179 8.57 -22.67 4.11
C ARG A 179 8.88 -21.37 4.84
N ILE A 180 9.48 -21.53 6.01
CA ILE A 180 10.22 -20.48 6.69
C ILE A 180 11.71 -20.81 6.54
N GLY A 181 12.49 -19.91 5.98
CA GLY A 181 13.93 -20.07 5.73
C GLY A 181 14.76 -20.03 7.00
N THR A 182 16.05 -20.16 6.84
CA THR A 182 17.03 -20.16 7.93
C THR A 182 17.15 -18.75 8.56
N ASN A 183 17.41 -18.70 9.87
CA ASN A 183 17.61 -17.45 10.63
C ASN A 183 16.44 -16.45 10.48
N SER A 184 15.22 -16.97 10.43
CA SER A 184 13.99 -16.17 10.26
C SER A 184 13.13 -16.22 11.53
N ALA A 185 13.69 -15.74 12.64
CA ALA A 185 13.06 -15.76 13.95
C ALA A 185 11.73 -15.01 13.97
N SER A 186 10.76 -15.53 14.75
CA SER A 186 9.43 -14.92 14.90
C SER A 186 8.66 -14.73 13.59
N ALA A 187 9.02 -15.47 12.55
CA ALA A 187 8.29 -15.46 11.28
C ALA A 187 7.06 -16.37 11.38
N ILE A 188 5.98 -15.98 10.71
CA ILE A 188 4.73 -16.71 10.68
C ILE A 188 4.28 -16.97 9.25
N VAL A 189 3.96 -18.24 8.93
CA VAL A 189 3.16 -18.60 7.78
C VAL A 189 1.80 -19.07 8.28
N ALA A 190 0.76 -18.28 8.04
CA ALA A 190 -0.59 -18.57 8.56
C ALA A 190 -1.33 -19.67 7.77
N GLY A 191 -0.63 -20.36 6.86
CA GLY A 191 -1.19 -21.41 6.02
C GLY A 191 -1.29 -21.01 4.55
N GLY A 192 -2.08 -21.78 3.78
CA GLY A 192 -2.14 -21.62 2.33
C GLY A 192 -1.15 -22.53 1.61
N THR A 193 -0.73 -22.14 0.40
CA THR A 193 0.06 -23.04 -0.44
C THR A 193 1.27 -22.34 -1.04
N ASN A 194 2.43 -23.00 -0.95
CA ASN A 194 3.69 -22.55 -1.55
C ASN A 194 4.14 -21.15 -1.07
N ASN A 195 3.86 -20.77 0.17
CA ASN A 195 4.34 -19.52 0.74
C ASN A 195 5.79 -19.68 1.22
N LEU A 196 6.56 -18.61 1.11
CA LEU A 196 7.97 -18.57 1.51
C LEU A 196 8.25 -17.32 2.33
N VAL A 197 8.79 -17.52 3.50
CA VAL A 197 9.63 -16.53 4.19
C VAL A 197 11.08 -16.94 3.88
N ALA A 198 11.85 -16.11 3.20
CA ALA A 198 13.22 -16.40 2.81
C ALA A 198 14.16 -16.41 4.02
N ASP A 199 15.43 -16.77 3.82
CA ASP A 199 16.44 -16.74 4.87
C ASP A 199 16.65 -15.30 5.39
N ASN A 200 16.92 -15.15 6.68
CA ASN A 200 17.14 -13.87 7.36
C ASN A 200 15.96 -12.89 7.33
N CYS A 201 14.74 -13.39 7.14
CA CYS A 201 13.52 -12.58 7.06
C CYS A 201 12.64 -12.71 8.33
N GLY A 202 13.24 -12.51 9.50
CA GLY A 202 12.53 -12.55 10.78
C GLY A 202 11.44 -11.49 10.93
N PHE A 203 10.57 -11.65 11.95
CA PHE A 203 9.44 -10.76 12.27
C PHE A 203 8.47 -10.55 11.11
N SER A 204 8.29 -11.55 10.27
CA SER A 204 7.52 -11.46 9.03
C SER A 204 6.30 -12.37 9.03
N PHE A 205 5.30 -12.02 8.21
CA PHE A 205 4.07 -12.77 8.05
C PHE A 205 3.79 -13.05 6.57
N ALA A 206 3.48 -14.33 6.25
CA ALA A 206 3.07 -14.73 4.92
C ALA A 206 1.77 -15.55 4.96
N ALA A 207 0.86 -15.29 4.03
CA ALA A 207 -0.38 -16.06 3.89
C ALA A 207 -0.91 -16.07 2.45
N GLY A 208 -1.79 -17.05 2.14
CA GLY A 208 -2.44 -17.18 0.85
C GLY A 208 -1.71 -18.12 -0.09
N ARG A 209 -1.52 -17.73 -1.36
CA ARG A 209 -0.88 -18.58 -2.35
C ARG A 209 0.34 -17.89 -2.98
N ARG A 210 1.52 -18.53 -2.83
CA ARG A 210 2.79 -18.04 -3.36
C ARG A 210 3.19 -16.64 -2.86
N ALA A 211 2.83 -16.31 -1.61
CA ALA A 211 3.37 -15.15 -0.92
C ALA A 211 4.89 -15.34 -0.70
N ARG A 212 5.68 -14.31 -1.02
CA ARG A 212 7.15 -14.34 -0.94
C ARG A 212 7.64 -13.19 -0.07
N VAL A 213 8.10 -13.50 1.11
CA VAL A 213 8.80 -12.56 1.98
C VAL A 213 10.30 -12.69 1.69
N ASN A 214 10.88 -11.68 1.05
CA ASN A 214 12.32 -11.61 0.75
C ASN A 214 13.06 -10.58 1.61
N HIS A 215 12.35 -9.90 2.51
CA HIS A 215 12.84 -8.82 3.35
C HIS A 215 12.27 -8.95 4.76
N PRO A 216 13.02 -8.59 5.82
CA PRO A 216 12.56 -8.70 7.19
C PRO A 216 11.45 -7.71 7.54
N GLY A 217 10.67 -8.04 8.58
CA GLY A 217 9.63 -7.18 9.13
C GLY A 217 8.40 -6.97 8.22
N CYS A 218 8.18 -7.85 7.25
CA CYS A 218 7.16 -7.67 6.24
C CYS A 218 5.89 -8.49 6.48
N PHE A 219 4.76 -7.93 6.09
CA PHE A 219 3.50 -8.64 5.92
C PHE A 219 3.23 -8.87 4.44
N VAL A 220 2.92 -10.12 4.05
CA VAL A 220 2.50 -10.46 2.67
C VAL A 220 1.24 -11.30 2.71
N TRP A 221 0.18 -10.81 2.08
CA TRP A 221 -0.97 -11.63 1.73
C TRP A 221 -1.11 -11.69 0.21
N ALA A 222 -1.19 -12.91 -0.34
CA ALA A 222 -1.36 -13.14 -1.76
C ALA A 222 -2.64 -13.95 -2.00
N ASP A 223 -3.49 -13.44 -2.87
CA ASP A 223 -4.74 -14.07 -3.28
C ASP A 223 -4.56 -15.44 -3.95
N SER A 224 -5.63 -16.01 -4.51
CA SER A 224 -5.66 -17.35 -5.12
C SER A 224 -4.87 -17.49 -6.43
N GLN A 225 -4.33 -16.40 -6.99
CA GLN A 225 -3.58 -16.44 -8.25
C GLN A 225 -2.33 -17.33 -8.17
N ASN A 226 -2.09 -18.11 -9.23
CA ASN A 226 -0.92 -18.99 -9.33
C ASN A 226 0.36 -18.24 -9.77
N ALA A 227 0.59 -17.07 -9.21
CA ALA A 227 1.76 -16.24 -9.45
C ALA A 227 2.45 -15.87 -8.13
N SER A 228 3.75 -15.74 -8.12
CA SER A 228 4.47 -15.28 -6.93
C SER A 228 4.23 -13.79 -6.70
N TYR A 229 4.04 -13.42 -5.43
CA TYR A 229 3.93 -12.04 -5.01
C TYR A 229 4.92 -11.77 -3.88
N ALA A 230 5.88 -10.88 -4.12
CA ALA A 230 7.02 -10.65 -3.25
C ALA A 230 7.00 -9.27 -2.57
N THR A 231 7.69 -9.17 -1.45
CA THR A 231 7.94 -7.89 -0.77
C THR A 231 8.77 -6.95 -1.64
N ALA A 232 8.48 -5.66 -1.55
CA ALA A 232 9.19 -4.60 -2.28
C ALA A 232 10.41 -4.04 -1.53
N GLY A 233 10.53 -4.28 -0.21
CA GLY A 233 11.60 -3.81 0.66
C GLY A 233 11.32 -4.19 2.11
N ASP A 234 12.21 -3.83 3.02
CA ASP A 234 12.08 -4.09 4.45
C ASP A 234 10.87 -3.37 5.06
N ASN A 235 10.25 -3.99 6.07
CA ASN A 235 9.18 -3.39 6.87
C ASN A 235 7.97 -2.91 6.04
N THR A 236 7.60 -3.66 5.00
CA THR A 236 6.48 -3.32 4.11
C THR A 236 5.24 -4.18 4.36
N PHE A 237 4.07 -3.58 4.18
CA PHE A 237 2.79 -4.26 4.15
C PHE A 237 2.37 -4.48 2.70
N ASN A 238 2.35 -5.73 2.24
CA ASN A 238 2.16 -6.10 0.84
C ASN A 238 0.88 -6.94 0.71
N VAL A 239 -0.04 -6.50 -0.13
CA VAL A 239 -1.28 -7.21 -0.42
C VAL A 239 -1.45 -7.32 -1.93
N ARG A 240 -1.62 -8.55 -2.44
CA ARG A 240 -2.16 -8.79 -3.77
C ARG A 240 -3.59 -9.27 -3.62
N ALA A 241 -4.52 -8.49 -4.16
CA ALA A 241 -5.95 -8.76 -4.15
C ALA A 241 -6.55 -8.33 -5.49
N GLU A 242 -6.79 -9.27 -6.39
CA GLU A 242 -7.35 -8.98 -7.73
C GLU A 242 -8.72 -8.27 -7.64
N GLY A 243 -9.51 -8.60 -6.64
CA GLY A 243 -10.79 -7.94 -6.37
C GLY A 243 -10.69 -6.58 -5.64
N GLY A 244 -9.47 -6.07 -5.40
CA GLY A 244 -9.23 -4.82 -4.68
C GLY A 244 -9.19 -4.97 -3.16
N ILE A 245 -8.93 -3.86 -2.47
CA ILE A 245 -8.92 -3.76 -1.01
C ILE A 245 -10.17 -3.00 -0.59
N HIS A 246 -11.08 -3.68 0.11
CA HIS A 246 -12.29 -3.10 0.67
C HIS A 246 -12.06 -2.74 2.14
N ALA A 247 -11.98 -1.44 2.42
CA ALA A 247 -11.97 -0.92 3.79
C ALA A 247 -13.41 -0.53 4.17
N ASN A 248 -14.10 -1.39 4.89
CA ASN A 248 -15.42 -1.08 5.46
C ASN A 248 -15.23 -0.59 6.89
N ALA A 249 -14.97 0.71 7.03
CA ALA A 249 -14.75 1.33 8.33
C ALA A 249 -15.49 2.67 8.40
N ASP A 250 -16.14 2.95 9.53
CA ASP A 250 -16.75 4.24 9.85
C ASP A 250 -15.70 5.29 10.28
N THR A 251 -14.40 4.96 10.15
CA THR A 251 -13.27 5.79 10.56
C THR A 251 -12.33 6.09 9.41
N SER A 252 -11.51 7.11 9.58
CA SER A 252 -10.57 7.57 8.56
C SER A 252 -9.38 6.64 8.37
N MET A 253 -8.84 6.57 7.14
CA MET A 253 -7.54 6.00 6.87
C MET A 253 -6.46 7.04 7.23
N PHE A 254 -5.63 6.74 8.24
CA PHE A 254 -4.61 7.65 8.75
C PHE A 254 -3.22 7.27 8.26
N PHE A 255 -2.50 8.21 7.62
CA PHE A 255 -1.17 8.00 7.04
C PHE A 255 -0.01 8.54 7.89
N GLY A 256 -0.27 8.89 9.14
CA GLY A 256 0.73 9.46 10.06
C GLY A 256 0.92 10.98 9.90
N SER A 257 1.81 11.56 10.70
CA SER A 257 2.00 13.02 10.82
C SER A 257 3.20 13.57 10.05
N THR A 258 4.01 12.73 9.40
CA THR A 258 5.18 13.17 8.65
C THR A 258 4.78 13.70 7.28
N THR A 259 5.26 14.88 6.91
CA THR A 259 5.01 15.47 5.57
C THR A 259 5.70 14.65 4.49
N ARG A 260 4.94 14.13 3.54
CA ARG A 260 5.44 13.34 2.41
C ARG A 260 4.35 13.14 1.36
N GLN A 261 4.69 12.51 0.24
CA GLN A 261 3.70 11.93 -0.66
C GLN A 261 3.11 10.68 0.01
N MET A 262 1.81 10.70 0.28
CA MET A 262 1.09 9.67 1.04
C MET A 262 0.61 8.52 0.15
N LEU A 263 0.19 8.85 -1.07
CA LEU A 263 -0.28 7.90 -2.06
C LEU A 263 0.56 8.04 -3.33
N ASN A 264 1.20 6.95 -3.74
CA ASN A 264 1.84 6.80 -5.03
C ASN A 264 0.88 6.01 -5.94
N LEU A 265 0.40 6.62 -7.02
CA LEU A 265 -0.63 6.01 -7.87
C LEU A 265 -0.03 5.13 -8.97
N TRP A 266 1.06 5.57 -9.59
CA TRP A 266 1.77 4.81 -10.62
C TRP A 266 3.28 4.78 -10.36
N SER A 267 3.85 5.87 -9.91
CA SER A 267 5.25 6.01 -9.48
C SER A 267 5.31 7.13 -8.44
N ASP A 268 6.50 7.47 -7.97
CA ASP A 268 6.74 8.63 -7.09
C ASP A 268 6.41 9.98 -7.75
N ARG A 269 6.19 10.01 -9.07
CA ARG A 269 5.83 11.21 -9.85
C ARG A 269 4.33 11.49 -9.88
N TYR A 270 3.48 10.49 -9.60
CA TYR A 270 2.03 10.62 -9.61
C TYR A 270 1.50 10.30 -8.21
N GLY A 271 0.87 11.23 -7.56
CA GLY A 271 0.37 10.96 -6.22
C GLY A 271 -0.27 12.13 -5.50
N ILE A 272 -0.63 11.84 -4.27
CA ILE A 272 -1.26 12.79 -3.34
C ILE A 272 -0.39 12.86 -2.09
N GLY A 273 -0.15 14.07 -1.58
CA GLY A 273 0.69 14.25 -0.42
C GLY A 273 0.44 15.54 0.35
N VAL A 274 1.21 15.71 1.43
CA VAL A 274 1.18 16.89 2.29
C VAL A 274 2.59 17.44 2.45
N GLN A 275 2.75 18.73 2.26
CA GLN A 275 3.91 19.54 2.62
C GLN A 275 3.52 20.47 3.78
N SER A 276 4.46 21.26 4.27
CA SER A 276 4.14 22.26 5.31
C SER A 276 3.02 23.19 4.83
N SER A 277 1.87 23.16 5.53
CA SER A 277 0.66 23.93 5.23
C SER A 277 0.07 23.75 3.81
N THR A 278 0.47 22.67 3.09
CA THR A 278 0.02 22.43 1.72
C THR A 278 -0.40 20.99 1.50
N PHE A 279 -1.64 20.79 1.09
CA PHE A 279 -2.12 19.56 0.45
C PHE A 279 -1.84 19.65 -1.04
N TYR A 280 -1.24 18.62 -1.65
CA TYR A 280 -0.92 18.62 -3.07
C TYR A 280 -1.34 17.34 -3.78
N CYS A 281 -1.72 17.48 -5.05
CA CYS A 281 -1.74 16.41 -6.04
C CYS A 281 -0.56 16.62 -6.99
N ARG A 282 0.13 15.55 -7.38
CA ARG A 282 1.29 15.61 -8.27
C ARG A 282 1.08 14.76 -9.52
N THR A 283 1.54 15.27 -10.64
CA THR A 283 1.80 14.55 -11.88
C THR A 283 3.25 14.81 -12.33
N ASP A 284 3.78 14.08 -13.29
CA ASP A 284 5.12 14.36 -13.83
C ASP A 284 5.16 15.67 -14.65
N SER A 285 6.34 16.04 -15.15
CA SER A 285 6.56 17.32 -15.85
C SER A 285 5.80 17.44 -17.18
N SER A 286 5.39 16.33 -17.79
CA SER A 286 4.59 16.28 -19.03
C SER A 286 3.13 15.91 -18.81
N GLY A 287 2.76 15.65 -17.56
CA GLY A 287 1.42 15.21 -17.18
C GLY A 287 0.40 16.34 -17.10
N SER A 288 -0.84 15.97 -16.97
CA SER A 288 -1.97 16.88 -16.79
C SER A 288 -2.88 16.40 -15.67
N PHE A 289 -3.64 17.34 -15.10
CA PHE A 289 -4.75 17.02 -14.22
C PHE A 289 -6.04 17.15 -15.03
N SER A 290 -6.82 16.07 -15.08
CA SER A 290 -8.10 16.05 -15.80
C SER A 290 -9.22 15.56 -14.92
N TRP A 291 -10.40 16.20 -15.04
CA TRP A 291 -11.63 15.80 -14.37
C TRP A 291 -12.66 15.40 -15.41
N PHE A 292 -13.15 14.16 -15.29
CA PHE A 292 -14.12 13.59 -16.21
C PHE A 292 -15.46 13.32 -15.52
N ARG A 293 -16.54 13.35 -16.30
CA ARG A 293 -17.87 12.93 -15.89
C ARG A 293 -18.33 11.79 -16.75
N GLY A 294 -18.70 10.64 -16.12
CA GLY A 294 -19.04 9.41 -16.84
C GLY A 294 -17.83 8.80 -17.54
N GLY A 295 -18.09 7.87 -18.44
CA GLY A 295 -17.07 7.17 -19.20
C GLY A 295 -16.45 5.98 -18.47
N GLU A 296 -15.51 5.35 -19.14
CA GLU A 296 -14.73 4.21 -18.65
C GLU A 296 -13.25 4.57 -18.64
N HIS A 297 -12.46 3.79 -17.90
CA HIS A 297 -11.00 3.98 -17.90
C HIS A 297 -10.42 3.84 -19.31
N SER A 298 -9.55 4.76 -19.71
CA SER A 298 -8.81 4.73 -20.97
C SER A 298 -7.31 4.85 -20.70
N ASN A 299 -6.51 4.04 -21.38
CA ASN A 299 -5.04 4.13 -21.33
C ASN A 299 -4.48 5.31 -22.15
N SER A 300 -5.34 5.99 -22.93
CA SER A 300 -4.93 7.17 -23.71
C SER A 300 -4.99 8.41 -22.83
N ALA A 301 -3.95 9.24 -22.92
CA ALA A 301 -3.86 10.46 -22.14
C ALA A 301 -5.05 11.42 -22.43
N ASN A 302 -5.57 12.01 -21.38
CA ASN A 302 -6.64 13.00 -21.43
C ASN A 302 -7.95 12.55 -22.11
N THR A 303 -8.20 11.25 -22.09
CA THR A 303 -9.40 10.67 -22.72
C THR A 303 -10.32 10.13 -21.62
N PRO A 304 -11.58 10.62 -21.55
CA PRO A 304 -12.54 10.18 -20.54
C PRO A 304 -13.11 8.77 -20.79
N GLY A 305 -12.68 8.10 -21.88
CA GLY A 305 -13.23 6.81 -22.31
C GLY A 305 -14.62 6.94 -22.96
N THR A 306 -15.17 5.78 -23.36
CA THR A 306 -16.47 5.71 -24.05
C THR A 306 -17.59 6.26 -23.18
N GLY A 307 -18.36 7.23 -23.69
CA GLY A 307 -19.47 7.87 -22.99
C GLY A 307 -19.07 8.89 -21.93
N GLY A 308 -17.77 9.16 -21.77
CA GLY A 308 -17.27 10.17 -20.84
C GLY A 308 -17.14 11.57 -21.45
N VAL A 309 -17.14 12.59 -20.60
CA VAL A 309 -16.94 14.00 -20.96
C VAL A 309 -15.87 14.61 -20.07
N GLU A 310 -14.90 15.30 -20.69
CA GLU A 310 -13.95 16.13 -19.94
C GLU A 310 -14.66 17.37 -19.39
N MET A 311 -14.57 17.59 -18.12
CA MET A 311 -15.15 18.76 -17.45
C MET A 311 -14.12 19.86 -17.22
N MET A 312 -12.90 19.49 -16.89
CA MET A 312 -11.81 20.42 -16.60
C MET A 312 -10.46 19.76 -16.87
N ARG A 313 -9.48 20.54 -17.31
CA ARG A 313 -8.09 20.10 -17.49
C ARG A 313 -7.11 21.21 -17.12
N LEU A 314 -6.07 20.87 -16.38
CA LEU A 314 -4.93 21.74 -16.10
C LEU A 314 -3.68 21.15 -16.75
N THR A 315 -3.00 21.95 -17.57
CA THR A 315 -1.75 21.60 -18.25
C THR A 315 -0.74 22.75 -18.08
N SER A 316 0.47 22.64 -18.67
CA SER A 316 1.41 23.76 -18.79
C SER A 316 0.84 24.95 -19.57
N GLY A 317 -0.08 24.70 -20.50
CA GLY A 317 -0.78 25.76 -21.28
C GLY A 317 -1.93 26.44 -20.55
N GLY A 318 -2.22 26.05 -19.29
CA GLY A 318 -3.26 26.68 -18.47
C GLY A 318 -4.45 25.80 -18.14
N LEU A 319 -5.49 26.41 -17.58
CA LEU A 319 -6.73 25.78 -17.16
C LEU A 319 -7.78 25.87 -18.27
N ARG A 320 -8.26 24.71 -18.72
CA ARG A 320 -9.40 24.58 -19.63
C ARG A 320 -10.62 24.06 -18.86
N VAL A 321 -11.75 24.75 -18.98
CA VAL A 321 -13.04 24.33 -18.43
C VAL A 321 -14.04 24.15 -19.56
N ASN A 322 -14.68 22.99 -19.63
CA ASN A 322 -15.73 22.72 -20.61
C ASN A 322 -17.09 23.06 -20.00
N GLY A 323 -17.36 24.36 -19.96
CA GLY A 323 -18.54 24.97 -19.32
C GLY A 323 -18.28 26.42 -18.97
N THR A 324 -19.14 26.98 -18.13
CA THR A 324 -19.03 28.39 -17.69
C THR A 324 -18.12 28.48 -16.47
N PHE A 325 -17.15 29.40 -16.51
CA PHE A 325 -16.40 29.80 -15.33
C PHE A 325 -17.09 30.98 -14.66
N VAL A 326 -17.57 30.82 -13.44
CA VAL A 326 -18.34 31.82 -12.69
C VAL A 326 -17.50 32.33 -11.54
N SER A 327 -17.24 33.65 -11.52
CA SER A 327 -16.57 34.33 -10.41
C SER A 327 -17.62 34.98 -9.48
N ALA A 328 -17.43 34.84 -8.18
CA ALA A 328 -18.27 35.53 -7.20
C ALA A 328 -18.08 37.03 -7.29
N SER A 329 -19.20 37.81 -7.35
CA SER A 329 -19.19 39.29 -7.40
C SER A 329 -20.27 39.90 -6.50
N ASP A 330 -20.57 39.23 -5.36
CA ASP A 330 -21.52 39.72 -4.37
C ASP A 330 -21.03 41.01 -3.72
N ARG A 331 -21.89 42.02 -3.64
CA ARG A 331 -21.59 43.27 -2.96
C ARG A 331 -21.26 43.08 -1.48
N ASN A 332 -21.88 42.13 -0.81
CA ASN A 332 -21.66 41.87 0.61
C ASN A 332 -20.29 41.18 0.91
N ALA A 333 -19.63 40.69 -0.13
CA ALA A 333 -18.27 40.12 -0.04
C ALA A 333 -17.16 41.14 -0.41
N LYS A 334 -17.54 42.40 -0.64
CA LYS A 334 -16.63 43.48 -1.06
C LYS A 334 -16.78 44.67 -0.14
N GLU A 335 -15.73 45.47 -0.03
CA GLU A 335 -15.68 46.70 0.79
C GLU A 335 -14.89 47.80 0.08
N ASN A 336 -14.85 49.02 0.70
CA ASN A 336 -14.04 50.16 0.22
C ASN A 336 -14.41 50.64 -1.18
N PHE A 337 -15.72 50.72 -1.50
CA PHE A 337 -16.20 51.16 -2.80
C PHE A 337 -15.88 52.63 -3.03
N THR A 338 -15.14 52.94 -4.10
CA THR A 338 -14.83 54.28 -4.56
C THR A 338 -15.26 54.49 -6.02
N PRO A 339 -15.82 55.67 -6.39
CA PRO A 339 -16.12 55.97 -7.77
C PRO A 339 -14.85 55.97 -8.65
N VAL A 340 -14.99 55.49 -9.86
CA VAL A 340 -13.90 55.47 -10.86
C VAL A 340 -14.06 56.65 -11.82
N ASP A 341 -12.98 57.41 -12.05
CA ASP A 341 -12.92 58.41 -13.09
C ASP A 341 -12.81 57.76 -14.49
N THR A 342 -13.99 57.59 -15.11
CA THR A 342 -14.11 56.89 -16.40
C THR A 342 -13.45 57.65 -17.56
N ALA A 343 -13.24 58.97 -17.47
CA ALA A 343 -12.53 59.71 -18.50
C ALA A 343 -11.03 59.41 -18.47
N SER A 344 -10.41 59.43 -17.28
CA SER A 344 -9.02 59.02 -17.08
C SER A 344 -8.78 57.54 -17.47
N VAL A 345 -9.72 56.64 -17.14
CA VAL A 345 -9.63 55.23 -17.56
C VAL A 345 -9.63 55.09 -19.06
N LEU A 346 -10.51 55.82 -19.80
CA LEU A 346 -10.54 55.78 -21.25
C LEU A 346 -9.21 56.26 -21.88
N GLU A 347 -8.61 57.30 -21.34
CA GLU A 347 -7.32 57.81 -21.84
C GLU A 347 -6.19 56.80 -21.66
N ARG A 348 -6.12 56.14 -20.49
CA ARG A 348 -5.11 55.12 -20.17
C ARG A 348 -5.32 53.88 -21.04
N VAL A 349 -6.53 53.41 -21.24
CA VAL A 349 -6.82 52.28 -22.13
C VAL A 349 -6.44 52.63 -23.58
N ALA A 350 -6.73 53.84 -24.03
CA ALA A 350 -6.38 54.27 -25.40
C ALA A 350 -4.87 54.39 -25.65
N SER A 351 -4.05 54.63 -24.62
CA SER A 351 -2.61 54.75 -24.70
C SER A 351 -1.85 53.44 -24.41
N MET A 352 -2.51 52.44 -23.81
CA MET A 352 -1.91 51.18 -23.43
C MET A 352 -1.60 50.30 -24.64
N PRO A 353 -0.39 49.72 -24.73
CA PRO A 353 -0.01 48.83 -25.83
C PRO A 353 -0.86 47.56 -25.87
N ILE A 354 -1.49 47.25 -26.98
CA ILE A 354 -2.17 46.00 -27.24
C ILE A 354 -1.41 45.26 -28.34
N THR A 355 -0.97 44.02 -28.02
CA THR A 355 -0.15 43.22 -28.94
C THR A 355 -0.73 41.82 -29.13
N GLU A 356 -0.34 41.16 -30.19
CA GLU A 356 -0.57 39.75 -30.39
C GLU A 356 0.65 38.96 -29.86
N TRP A 357 0.40 37.84 -29.18
CA TRP A 357 1.43 37.02 -28.56
C TRP A 357 1.00 35.56 -28.47
N ASN A 358 1.93 34.67 -28.09
CA ASN A 358 1.66 33.29 -27.69
C ASN A 358 2.51 32.92 -26.48
N TYR A 359 2.09 31.95 -25.71
CA TYR A 359 2.93 31.38 -24.68
C TYR A 359 4.10 30.61 -25.28
N LYS A 360 5.26 30.65 -24.62
CA LYS A 360 6.46 29.92 -25.07
C LYS A 360 6.21 28.40 -25.10
N ASP A 361 5.40 27.89 -24.16
CA ASP A 361 5.06 26.49 -24.06
C ASP A 361 3.86 26.07 -24.94
N ASP A 362 3.18 27.02 -25.57
CA ASP A 362 2.10 26.81 -26.55
C ASP A 362 2.24 27.75 -27.75
N PRO A 363 3.21 27.51 -28.65
CA PRO A 363 3.49 28.39 -29.80
C PRO A 363 2.39 28.36 -30.86
N GLY A 364 1.48 27.37 -30.82
CA GLY A 364 0.40 27.22 -31.79
C GLY A 364 -0.83 28.10 -31.51
N THR A 365 -1.00 28.57 -30.27
CA THR A 365 -2.17 29.36 -29.90
C THR A 365 -1.84 30.85 -29.80
N ARG A 366 -2.49 31.67 -30.67
CA ARG A 366 -2.32 33.13 -30.66
C ARG A 366 -3.34 33.78 -29.74
N HIS A 367 -2.87 34.81 -29.04
CA HIS A 367 -3.66 35.65 -28.13
C HIS A 367 -3.47 37.12 -28.52
N VAL A 368 -4.38 37.99 -28.09
CA VAL A 368 -4.31 39.43 -28.18
C VAL A 368 -4.63 40.06 -26.84
N GLY A 369 -3.83 41.02 -26.42
CA GLY A 369 -4.06 41.71 -25.14
C GLY A 369 -2.84 42.53 -24.70
N PRO A 370 -2.98 43.30 -23.61
CA PRO A 370 -1.85 43.98 -22.98
C PRO A 370 -0.95 42.99 -22.24
N MET A 371 0.30 43.37 -22.00
CA MET A 371 1.14 42.71 -21.04
C MET A 371 0.76 43.11 -19.62
N ALA A 372 0.97 42.22 -18.65
CA ALA A 372 0.64 42.48 -17.23
C ALA A 372 1.39 43.69 -16.67
N GLN A 373 2.64 43.92 -17.12
CA GLN A 373 3.45 45.10 -16.77
C GLN A 373 2.80 46.41 -17.22
N ASP A 374 2.41 46.48 -18.50
CA ASP A 374 1.77 47.65 -19.07
C ASP A 374 0.41 47.93 -18.44
N PHE A 375 -0.36 46.88 -18.16
CA PHE A 375 -1.64 47.00 -17.49
C PHE A 375 -1.47 47.50 -16.06
N ARG A 376 -0.48 46.99 -15.28
CA ARG A 376 -0.16 47.40 -13.94
C ARG A 376 0.32 48.87 -13.86
N GLU A 377 1.12 49.31 -14.84
CA GLU A 377 1.55 50.70 -14.92
C GLU A 377 0.39 51.63 -15.18
N ALA A 378 -0.53 51.25 -16.08
CA ALA A 378 -1.71 52.02 -16.40
C ALA A 378 -2.74 52.00 -15.24
N PHE A 379 -2.95 50.87 -14.61
CA PHE A 379 -3.95 50.65 -13.59
C PHE A 379 -3.33 49.93 -12.38
N PRO A 380 -3.14 50.60 -11.23
CA PRO A 380 -2.55 50.01 -10.03
C PRO A 380 -3.58 49.10 -9.28
N VAL A 381 -4.12 48.10 -9.99
CA VAL A 381 -5.05 47.08 -9.49
C VAL A 381 -4.48 45.69 -9.68
N GLY A 382 -5.03 44.67 -9.00
CA GLY A 382 -4.54 43.29 -9.07
C GLY A 382 -3.42 43.00 -8.10
N GLU A 383 -2.93 41.75 -8.07
CA GLU A 383 -2.00 41.23 -7.08
C GLU A 383 -0.53 41.57 -7.41
N ASP A 384 -0.11 41.42 -8.67
CA ASP A 384 1.28 41.60 -9.09
C ASP A 384 1.38 42.19 -10.54
N ASP A 385 2.59 42.27 -11.07
CA ASP A 385 2.91 42.75 -12.42
C ASP A 385 3.08 41.62 -13.48
N LYS A 386 2.70 40.39 -13.13
CA LYS A 386 2.83 39.22 -14.01
C LYS A 386 1.50 38.63 -14.43
N HIS A 387 0.42 38.96 -13.72
CA HIS A 387 -0.90 38.43 -13.94
C HIS A 387 -1.92 39.56 -14.07
N ILE A 388 -2.91 39.35 -14.93
CA ILE A 388 -4.08 40.24 -15.05
C ILE A 388 -5.30 39.40 -14.63
N ALA A 389 -5.99 39.81 -13.58
CA ALA A 389 -7.25 39.18 -13.20
C ALA A 389 -8.33 39.55 -14.22
N MET A 390 -9.11 38.58 -14.69
CA MET A 390 -10.18 38.84 -15.65
C MET A 390 -11.18 39.89 -15.14
N VAL A 391 -11.50 39.87 -13.84
CA VAL A 391 -12.39 40.83 -13.19
C VAL A 391 -11.87 42.29 -13.30
N ASP A 392 -10.55 42.49 -13.25
CA ASP A 392 -9.91 43.79 -13.37
C ASP A 392 -9.92 44.26 -14.83
N ALA A 393 -9.56 43.39 -15.77
CA ALA A 393 -9.60 43.66 -17.20
C ALA A 393 -11.03 44.05 -17.65
N ASP A 394 -12.04 43.26 -17.25
CA ASP A 394 -13.43 43.52 -17.56
C ASP A 394 -13.93 44.81 -16.90
N GLY A 395 -13.56 45.08 -15.65
CA GLY A 395 -13.91 46.30 -14.93
C GLY A 395 -13.32 47.55 -15.60
N VAL A 396 -12.07 47.52 -16.01
CA VAL A 396 -11.39 48.58 -16.76
C VAL A 396 -12.06 48.81 -18.13
N ALA A 397 -12.38 47.73 -18.85
CA ALA A 397 -13.08 47.81 -20.14
C ALA A 397 -14.47 48.47 -20.00
N LEU A 398 -15.25 48.07 -19.00
CA LEU A 398 -16.57 48.67 -18.72
C LEU A 398 -16.44 50.15 -18.36
N ALA A 399 -15.48 50.53 -17.53
CA ALA A 399 -15.22 51.93 -17.20
C ALA A 399 -14.78 52.75 -18.42
N ALA A 400 -13.94 52.19 -19.28
CA ALA A 400 -13.53 52.85 -20.55
C ALA A 400 -14.73 53.08 -21.49
N ILE A 401 -15.62 52.07 -21.61
CA ILE A 401 -16.86 52.19 -22.41
C ILE A 401 -17.75 53.33 -21.87
N GLN A 402 -17.92 53.42 -20.52
CA GLN A 402 -18.65 54.53 -19.94
C GLN A 402 -18.02 55.89 -20.18
N GLY A 403 -16.68 55.98 -20.13
CA GLY A 403 -15.91 57.15 -20.48
C GLY A 403 -16.11 57.56 -21.95
N LEU A 404 -16.06 56.60 -22.86
CA LEU A 404 -16.26 56.78 -24.28
C LEU A 404 -17.71 57.28 -24.56
N ASN A 405 -18.73 56.69 -23.94
CA ASN A 405 -20.09 57.13 -24.10
C ASN A 405 -20.29 58.59 -23.66
N ARG A 406 -19.73 59.00 -22.52
CA ARG A 406 -19.76 60.38 -22.06
C ARG A 406 -19.08 61.34 -23.04
N LYS A 407 -17.95 60.93 -23.62
CA LYS A 407 -17.24 61.73 -24.64
C LYS A 407 -18.07 61.91 -25.93
N VAL A 408 -18.72 60.83 -26.38
CA VAL A 408 -19.63 60.89 -27.55
C VAL A 408 -20.82 61.77 -27.29
N GLU A 409 -21.45 61.68 -26.11
CA GLU A 409 -22.59 62.58 -25.73
C GLU A 409 -22.17 64.06 -25.68
N ALA A 410 -21.00 64.37 -25.12
CA ALA A 410 -20.43 65.72 -25.12
C ALA A 410 -20.15 66.24 -26.55
N GLN A 411 -19.59 65.39 -27.41
CA GLN A 411 -19.37 65.75 -28.80
C GLN A 411 -20.67 65.98 -29.59
N ALA A 412 -21.67 65.15 -29.36
CA ALA A 412 -22.98 65.31 -29.96
C ALA A 412 -23.67 66.64 -29.53
N ALA A 413 -23.55 66.99 -28.23
CA ALA A 413 -24.05 68.25 -27.71
C ALA A 413 -23.31 69.47 -28.33
N GLU A 414 -21.98 69.37 -28.48
CA GLU A 414 -21.17 70.39 -29.12
C GLU A 414 -21.52 70.52 -30.60
N LEU A 415 -21.67 69.44 -31.35
CA LEU A 415 -22.11 69.44 -32.74
C LEU A 415 -23.46 70.14 -32.88
N LYS A 416 -24.44 69.78 -32.05
CA LYS A 416 -25.75 70.46 -32.06
C LYS A 416 -25.67 71.97 -31.78
N SER A 417 -24.78 72.36 -30.86
CA SER A 417 -24.53 73.79 -30.60
C SER A 417 -23.88 74.49 -31.80
N ARG A 418 -22.98 73.83 -32.45
CA ARG A 418 -22.35 74.36 -33.70
C ARG A 418 -23.35 74.46 -34.84
N ASP A 419 -24.26 73.49 -34.99
CA ASP A 419 -25.29 73.53 -36.02
C ASP A 419 -26.24 74.71 -35.80
N VAL A 420 -26.69 74.93 -34.57
CA VAL A 420 -27.51 76.16 -34.23
C VAL A 420 -26.77 77.46 -34.55
N ARG A 421 -25.44 77.46 -34.28
CA ARG A 421 -24.61 78.66 -34.62
C ARG A 421 -24.43 78.83 -36.11
N ILE A 422 -24.26 77.75 -36.88
CA ILE A 422 -24.21 77.76 -38.34
C ILE A 422 -25.53 78.30 -38.93
N GLU A 423 -26.68 77.77 -38.50
CA GLU A 423 -28.01 78.28 -38.96
C GLU A 423 -28.14 79.74 -38.69
N LYS A 424 -27.72 80.22 -37.49
CA LYS A 424 -27.77 81.68 -37.19
C LYS A 424 -26.85 82.47 -38.11
N LEU A 425 -25.62 82.02 -38.35
CA LEU A 425 -24.71 82.70 -39.24
C LEU A 425 -25.18 82.68 -40.69
N GLU A 426 -25.81 81.59 -41.14
CA GLU A 426 -26.40 81.50 -42.47
C GLU A 426 -27.55 82.49 -42.63
N SER A 427 -28.40 82.64 -41.61
CA SER A 427 -29.50 83.66 -41.58
C SER A 427 -28.96 85.09 -41.61
N GLU A 428 -27.96 85.41 -40.77
CA GLU A 428 -27.27 86.72 -40.79
C GLU A 428 -26.63 87.02 -42.14
N LEU A 429 -26.01 85.99 -42.76
CA LEU A 429 -25.36 86.11 -44.08
C LEU A 429 -26.44 86.39 -45.21
N ALA A 430 -27.60 85.69 -45.09
CA ALA A 430 -28.73 85.90 -45.97
C ALA A 430 -29.27 87.38 -45.90
N GLU A 431 -29.43 87.84 -44.62
CA GLU A 431 -29.85 89.25 -44.36
C GLU A 431 -28.83 90.24 -44.92
N LEU A 432 -27.53 90.01 -44.69
CA LEU A 432 -26.50 90.90 -45.22
C LEU A 432 -26.46 90.89 -46.75
N ARG A 433 -26.63 89.70 -47.37
CA ARG A 433 -26.77 89.58 -48.81
C ARG A 433 -27.94 90.39 -49.40
N ASN A 434 -29.12 90.37 -48.68
CA ASN A 434 -30.29 91.15 -49.04
C ASN A 434 -30.03 92.60 -48.85
N LEU A 435 -29.40 93.06 -47.75
CA LEU A 435 -29.00 94.48 -47.59
C LEU A 435 -28.04 94.95 -48.67
N VAL A 436 -27.00 94.18 -49.01
CA VAL A 436 -26.09 94.49 -50.07
C VAL A 436 -26.82 94.64 -51.45
N ARG A 437 -27.75 93.75 -51.77
CA ARG A 437 -28.60 93.85 -52.98
C ARG A 437 -29.44 95.08 -52.97
N GLN A 438 -30.08 95.46 -51.81
CA GLN A 438 -30.85 96.69 -51.68
C GLN A 438 -29.97 97.94 -51.88
N VAL A 439 -28.76 97.95 -51.30
CA VAL A 439 -27.82 99.08 -51.48
C VAL A 439 -27.35 99.21 -52.94
N ALA A 440 -26.99 98.05 -53.54
CA ALA A 440 -26.58 97.99 -54.93
C ALA A 440 -27.69 98.41 -55.90
N GLY A 441 -29.00 98.00 -55.57
CA GLY A 441 -30.15 98.47 -56.38
C GLY A 441 -30.48 100.01 -56.24
N ARG A 442 -30.18 100.52 -55.03
CA ARG A 442 -30.31 102.01 -54.83
C ARG A 442 -29.21 102.80 -55.56
N GLN A 443 -28.02 102.28 -55.74
CA GLN A 443 -26.96 102.94 -56.49
C GLN A 443 -27.17 102.84 -58.02
N ALA A 444 -27.84 101.82 -58.54
CA ALA A 444 -28.12 101.62 -59.93
C ALA A 444 -29.32 102.48 -60.43
N GLY A 445 -30.25 102.94 -59.52
CA GLY A 445 -31.39 103.76 -59.84
C GLY A 445 -31.23 105.30 -59.71
N GLY A 446 -29.98 105.77 -59.44
CA GLY A 446 -29.68 107.19 -59.25
C GLY A 446 -28.69 107.78 -60.33
N ARG A 447 -29.16 107.83 -61.56
CA ARG A 447 -28.64 108.75 -62.55
C ARG A 447 -29.76 109.25 -63.39
N PRO A 448 -29.80 110.57 -63.52
CA PRO A 448 -30.80 111.23 -64.35
C PRO A 448 -30.46 111.00 -65.79
#